data_5717993b860d10d45dc3b48e7fcc6ba6
#
_entry.id   5717993b860d10d45dc3b48e7fcc6ba6
#
_cell.length_a   1.000
_cell.length_b   1.000
_cell.length_c   1.000
_cell.angle_alpha   90.00
_cell.angle_beta   90.00
_cell.angle_gamma   90.00
#
_symmetry.space_group_name_H-M   'P 1'
#
loop_
_entity.id
_entity.type
_entity.pdbx_description
1 polymer ?
#
loop_
_entity_poly.entity_id
_entity_poly.type
_entity_poly.pdbx_seq_one_letter_code
_entity_poly.pdbx_strand_id
1 'polypeptide(L)'
;HILRYRGEAVQRNGGQAAVTTGGDYNVIGFDEQLLIKYAEEDATPEKLTEDNILFMFKQKVTKPARLAGTALLVHETVDQVKEPRKAWTYNTGQRRVRLAPNIAYDTPGTAADGLRTTDDFDMFNGSPNRYDWNLVGKKEMYVAYNNYALHSDSASYEDILKPNHVNPDLTRWEKHRVWVVEATLKEGFRHIYQKRVFFIDE
;
A
#
# COMPACT_ATOMS: atom_id res chain seq x y z
N HIS A 1 10.71 -4.39 8.46
CA HIS A 1 11.75 -3.90 7.55
C HIS A 1 11.55 -4.48 6.16
N ILE A 2 11.28 -3.64 5.19
CA ILE A 2 11.30 -4.06 3.80
C ILE A 2 12.73 -3.84 3.30
N LEU A 3 13.46 -4.93 3.04
CA LEU A 3 14.74 -4.86 2.38
C LEU A 3 14.54 -4.41 0.94
N ARG A 4 15.23 -3.36 0.53
CA ARG A 4 15.22 -2.84 -0.82
C ARG A 4 16.61 -2.97 -1.42
N TYR A 5 16.68 -3.23 -2.73
CA TYR A 5 17.93 -3.22 -3.45
C TYR A 5 18.46 -1.79 -3.55
N ARG A 6 19.77 -1.63 -3.38
CA ARG A 6 20.44 -0.34 -3.51
C ARG A 6 20.66 0.00 -4.99
N GLY A 7 20.50 1.28 -5.29
CA GLY A 7 20.91 1.87 -6.57
C GLY A 7 20.10 1.52 -7.79
N GLU A 8 19.06 0.67 -7.67
CA GLU A 8 18.30 0.20 -8.82
C GLU A 8 16.79 0.33 -8.60
N ALA A 9 16.07 0.53 -9.69
CA ALA A 9 14.63 0.43 -9.69
C ALA A 9 14.22 -1.04 -9.56
N VAL A 10 13.34 -1.33 -8.62
CA VAL A 10 12.73 -2.65 -8.50
C VAL A 10 11.61 -2.77 -9.52
N GLN A 11 11.65 -3.80 -10.35
CA GLN A 11 10.56 -4.16 -11.25
C GLN A 11 9.87 -5.40 -10.72
N ARG A 12 8.55 -5.39 -10.72
CA ARG A 12 7.73 -6.54 -10.35
C ARG A 12 6.47 -6.63 -11.20
N ASN A 13 5.97 -7.85 -11.36
CA ASN A 13 4.65 -8.13 -11.90
C ASN A 13 3.76 -8.53 -10.73
N GLY A 14 2.56 -8.01 -10.68
CA GLY A 14 1.67 -8.27 -9.58
C GLY A 14 0.20 -8.15 -9.96
N GLY A 15 -0.64 -8.35 -8.97
CA GLY A 15 -2.07 -8.18 -9.11
C GLY A 15 -2.70 -7.78 -7.79
N GLN A 16 -3.85 -7.15 -7.87
CA GLN A 16 -4.71 -6.83 -6.75
C GLN A 16 -6.08 -7.43 -6.98
N ALA A 17 -6.60 -8.12 -5.99
CA ALA A 17 -7.96 -8.62 -5.97
C ALA A 17 -8.77 -7.85 -4.92
N ALA A 18 -9.88 -7.25 -5.36
CA ALA A 18 -10.89 -6.73 -4.46
C ALA A 18 -11.96 -7.82 -4.29
N VAL A 19 -12.10 -8.33 -3.06
CA VAL A 19 -13.03 -9.42 -2.73
C VAL A 19 -14.24 -8.83 -2.01
N THR A 20 -15.43 -9.09 -2.53
CA THR A 20 -16.69 -8.67 -1.91
C THR A 20 -17.04 -9.54 -0.69
N THR A 21 -17.98 -9.10 0.12
CA THR A 21 -18.50 -9.90 1.24
C THR A 21 -19.20 -11.19 0.78
N GLY A 22 -19.65 -11.26 -0.47
CA GLY A 22 -20.21 -12.46 -1.09
C GLY A 22 -19.14 -13.44 -1.62
N GLY A 23 -17.88 -13.03 -1.68
CA GLY A 23 -16.78 -13.84 -2.21
C GLY A 23 -16.46 -13.61 -3.67
N ASP A 24 -17.25 -12.80 -4.39
CA ASP A 24 -16.91 -12.40 -5.76
C ASP A 24 -15.65 -11.52 -5.77
N TYR A 25 -14.80 -11.70 -6.76
CA TYR A 25 -13.58 -10.89 -6.88
C TYR A 25 -13.21 -10.61 -8.33
N ASN A 26 -12.49 -9.50 -8.51
CA ASN A 26 -11.87 -9.12 -9.77
C ASN A 26 -10.37 -8.95 -9.56
N VAL A 27 -9.58 -9.61 -10.39
CA VAL A 27 -8.13 -9.45 -10.37
C VAL A 27 -7.70 -8.41 -11.39
N ILE A 28 -7.01 -7.37 -10.92
CA ILE A 28 -6.36 -6.37 -11.76
C ILE A 28 -4.86 -6.64 -11.72
N GLY A 29 -4.29 -7.02 -12.86
CA GLY A 29 -2.86 -7.28 -13.01
C GLY A 29 -2.11 -6.03 -13.45
N PHE A 30 -0.85 -5.90 -13.00
CA PHE A 30 0.00 -4.78 -13.35
C PHE A 30 1.48 -5.10 -13.37
N ASP A 31 2.21 -4.30 -14.15
CA ASP A 31 3.65 -4.16 -14.08
C ASP A 31 3.98 -2.92 -13.24
N GLU A 32 4.92 -3.07 -12.33
CA GLU A 32 5.33 -2.02 -11.41
C GLU A 32 6.83 -1.79 -11.46
N GLN A 33 7.20 -0.52 -11.31
CA GLN A 33 8.57 -0.07 -11.18
C GLN A 33 8.66 0.85 -9.98
N LEU A 34 9.63 0.59 -9.09
CA LEU A 34 9.93 1.45 -7.94
C LEU A 34 11.36 1.94 -8.04
N LEU A 35 11.55 3.23 -7.91
CA LEU A 35 12.84 3.85 -7.65
C LEU A 35 12.85 4.34 -6.21
N ILE A 36 13.69 3.75 -5.37
CA ILE A 36 13.69 3.97 -3.92
C ILE A 36 14.85 4.88 -3.56
N LYS A 37 14.57 6.15 -3.30
CA LYS A 37 15.59 7.18 -3.08
C LYS A 37 16.46 6.91 -1.85
N TYR A 38 15.89 6.37 -0.78
CA TYR A 38 16.66 6.04 0.43
C TYR A 38 17.52 4.75 0.30
N ALA A 39 17.39 4.03 -0.80
CA ALA A 39 18.19 2.85 -1.11
C ALA A 39 19.27 3.13 -2.17
N GLU A 40 19.36 4.34 -2.70
CA GLU A 40 20.45 4.76 -3.59
C GLU A 40 21.78 4.76 -2.86
N GLU A 41 22.86 4.51 -3.60
CA GLU A 41 24.21 4.37 -3.02
C GLU A 41 24.69 5.65 -2.32
N ASP A 42 24.30 6.80 -2.86
CA ASP A 42 24.64 8.13 -2.36
C ASP A 42 23.56 8.75 -1.46
N ALA A 43 22.58 7.95 -1.02
CA ALA A 43 21.50 8.43 -0.17
C ALA A 43 22.00 8.82 1.22
N THR A 44 21.68 10.04 1.63
CA THR A 44 21.89 10.52 3.02
C THR A 44 20.59 11.10 3.57
N PRO A 45 20.43 11.17 4.90
CA PRO A 45 19.26 11.81 5.51
C PRO A 45 19.07 13.26 5.06
N GLU A 46 20.17 14.00 4.89
CA GLU A 46 20.16 15.40 4.46
C GLU A 46 19.60 15.51 3.04
N LYS A 47 20.13 14.70 2.10
CA LYS A 47 19.67 14.65 0.70
C LYS A 47 18.22 14.28 0.60
N LEU A 48 17.77 13.26 1.34
CA LEU A 48 16.36 12.87 1.36
C LEU A 48 15.45 13.98 1.89
N THR A 49 15.91 14.72 2.90
CA THR A 49 15.15 15.83 3.47
C THR A 49 15.08 17.02 2.51
N GLU A 50 16.16 17.31 1.79
CA GLU A 50 16.26 18.39 0.80
C GLU A 50 15.36 18.10 -0.41
N ASP A 51 15.52 16.91 -1.01
CA ASP A 51 14.75 16.47 -2.17
C ASP A 51 13.27 16.21 -1.82
N ASN A 52 13.00 15.89 -0.58
CA ASN A 52 11.69 15.49 -0.05
C ASN A 52 11.02 14.38 -0.87
N ILE A 53 11.79 13.48 -1.47
CA ILE A 53 11.28 12.32 -2.23
C ILE A 53 11.76 11.04 -1.56
N LEU A 54 10.80 10.22 -1.12
CA LEU A 54 11.05 8.92 -0.51
C LEU A 54 11.25 7.84 -1.56
N PHE A 55 10.32 7.76 -2.49
CA PHE A 55 10.40 6.88 -3.66
C PHE A 55 9.52 7.40 -4.82
N MET A 56 9.79 6.88 -6.01
CA MET A 56 8.93 7.04 -7.18
C MET A 56 8.35 5.68 -7.55
N PHE A 57 7.06 5.64 -7.80
CA PHE A 57 6.33 4.42 -8.11
C PHE A 57 5.58 4.59 -9.43
N LYS A 58 5.78 3.66 -10.35
CA LYS A 58 5.03 3.59 -11.61
C LYS A 58 4.34 2.24 -11.70
N GLN A 59 3.06 2.28 -11.98
CA GLN A 59 2.23 1.09 -12.19
C GLN A 59 1.57 1.19 -13.56
N LYS A 60 1.59 0.09 -14.33
CA LYS A 60 0.88 -0.03 -15.59
C LYS A 60 -0.04 -1.23 -15.53
N VAL A 61 -1.32 -1.02 -15.75
CA VAL A 61 -2.31 -2.10 -15.76
C VAL A 61 -2.10 -2.99 -16.98
N THR A 62 -2.07 -4.30 -16.76
CA THR A 62 -1.93 -5.34 -17.78
C THR A 62 -3.20 -6.16 -17.98
N LYS A 63 -4.03 -6.28 -16.95
CA LYS A 63 -5.30 -7.03 -16.93
C LYS A 63 -6.37 -6.25 -16.15
N PRO A 64 -7.66 -6.37 -16.50
CA PRO A 64 -8.23 -6.95 -17.72
C PRO A 64 -7.98 -6.06 -18.95
N ALA A 65 -8.23 -6.58 -20.15
CA ALA A 65 -7.98 -5.89 -21.42
C ALA A 65 -8.62 -4.48 -21.50
N ARG A 66 -9.83 -4.31 -20.92
CA ARG A 66 -10.55 -3.01 -20.90
C ARG A 66 -9.81 -1.90 -20.14
N LEU A 67 -8.90 -2.26 -19.22
CA LEU A 67 -8.10 -1.33 -18.40
C LEU A 67 -6.63 -1.31 -18.81
N ALA A 68 -6.21 -2.27 -19.63
CA ALA A 68 -4.81 -2.45 -20.00
C ALA A 68 -4.22 -1.17 -20.62
N GLY A 69 -2.99 -0.85 -20.22
CA GLY A 69 -2.28 0.35 -20.63
C GLY A 69 -2.55 1.60 -19.78
N THR A 70 -3.58 1.59 -18.93
CA THR A 70 -3.75 2.64 -17.92
C THR A 70 -2.52 2.64 -17.01
N ALA A 71 -1.99 3.83 -16.71
CA ALA A 71 -0.80 3.95 -15.87
C ALA A 71 -0.99 4.98 -14.76
N LEU A 72 -0.29 4.73 -13.66
CA LEU A 72 -0.18 5.60 -12.50
C LEU A 72 1.30 5.88 -12.24
N LEU A 73 1.67 7.13 -12.02
CA LEU A 73 2.97 7.55 -11.52
C LEU A 73 2.77 8.28 -10.21
N VAL A 74 3.50 7.90 -9.18
CA VAL A 74 3.46 8.54 -7.86
C VAL A 74 4.87 8.98 -7.47
N HIS A 75 5.01 10.21 -7.01
CA HIS A 75 6.16 10.70 -6.27
C HIS A 75 5.75 10.77 -4.80
N GLU A 76 6.28 9.86 -4.01
CA GLU A 76 6.02 9.81 -2.58
C GLU A 76 7.01 10.71 -1.85
N THR A 77 6.50 11.54 -0.94
CA THR A 77 7.33 12.49 -0.20
C THR A 77 7.73 11.95 1.16
N VAL A 78 8.88 12.38 1.67
CA VAL A 78 9.36 12.08 3.02
C VAL A 78 8.48 12.77 4.05
N ASP A 79 8.29 14.07 3.88
CA ASP A 79 7.40 14.90 4.70
C ASP A 79 6.13 15.26 3.91
N GLN A 80 5.09 14.46 4.11
CA GLN A 80 3.80 14.63 3.46
C GLN A 80 2.99 15.81 4.00
N VAL A 81 3.36 16.35 5.16
CA VAL A 81 2.73 17.55 5.74
C VAL A 81 3.24 18.80 5.05
N LYS A 82 4.57 18.85 4.82
CA LYS A 82 5.24 19.93 4.08
C LYS A 82 4.82 19.95 2.61
N GLU A 83 4.84 18.80 1.97
CA GLU A 83 4.50 18.63 0.57
C GLU A 83 3.79 17.28 0.35
N PRO A 84 2.48 17.29 0.06
CA PRO A 84 1.74 16.05 -0.21
C PRO A 84 2.30 15.31 -1.43
N ARG A 85 2.14 13.98 -1.42
CA ARG A 85 2.48 13.16 -2.59
C ARG A 85 1.84 13.69 -3.86
N LYS A 86 2.53 13.52 -4.98
CA LYS A 86 2.02 13.84 -6.32
C LYS A 86 1.75 12.57 -7.10
N ALA A 87 0.63 12.50 -7.78
CA ALA A 87 0.34 11.39 -8.68
C ALA A 87 -0.22 11.86 -10.01
N TRP A 88 0.13 11.13 -11.03
CA TRP A 88 -0.35 11.36 -12.39
C TRP A 88 -0.94 10.05 -12.91
N THR A 89 -2.10 10.16 -13.54
CA THR A 89 -2.77 9.05 -14.20
C THR A 89 -2.75 9.23 -15.70
N TYR A 90 -2.43 8.17 -16.44
CA TYR A 90 -2.61 8.11 -17.88
C TYR A 90 -3.81 7.23 -18.20
N ASN A 91 -4.75 7.77 -18.94
CA ASN A 91 -5.93 7.03 -19.42
C ASN A 91 -5.77 6.73 -20.92
N THR A 92 -5.85 5.46 -21.29
CA THR A 92 -5.69 4.99 -22.67
C THR A 92 -6.78 5.46 -23.61
N GLY A 93 -8.02 5.56 -23.14
CA GLY A 93 -9.14 6.04 -23.95
C GLY A 93 -9.03 7.51 -24.31
N GLN A 94 -8.52 8.34 -23.40
CA GLN A 94 -8.35 9.77 -23.60
C GLN A 94 -6.96 10.14 -24.12
N ARG A 95 -5.99 9.22 -24.03
CA ARG A 95 -4.56 9.45 -24.37
C ARG A 95 -3.96 10.68 -23.70
N ARG A 96 -4.37 10.93 -22.46
CA ARG A 96 -3.93 12.11 -21.68
C ARG A 96 -3.43 11.72 -20.31
N VAL A 97 -2.39 12.43 -19.88
CA VAL A 97 -1.92 12.41 -18.50
C VAL A 97 -2.65 13.49 -17.73
N ARG A 98 -3.11 13.17 -16.53
CA ARG A 98 -3.76 14.11 -15.61
C ARG A 98 -3.11 13.98 -14.23
N LEU A 99 -2.92 15.11 -13.57
CA LEU A 99 -2.60 15.13 -12.15
C LEU A 99 -3.83 14.63 -11.39
N ALA A 100 -3.64 13.64 -10.51
CA ALA A 100 -4.69 13.14 -9.65
C ALA A 100 -4.77 14.03 -8.39
N PRO A 101 -5.85 14.81 -8.21
CA PRO A 101 -5.98 15.63 -7.01
C PRO A 101 -6.33 14.77 -5.79
N ASN A 102 -5.87 15.18 -4.61
CA ASN A 102 -6.31 14.67 -3.30
C ASN A 102 -6.13 13.16 -3.06
N ILE A 103 -4.99 12.61 -3.44
CA ILE A 103 -4.67 11.19 -3.22
C ILE A 103 -3.97 10.91 -1.87
N ALA A 104 -4.17 11.77 -0.88
CA ALA A 104 -3.39 11.73 0.35
C ALA A 104 -4.05 10.97 1.51
N TYR A 105 -5.37 10.70 1.45
CA TYR A 105 -6.11 10.18 2.60
C TYR A 105 -7.10 9.08 2.21
N ASP A 106 -8.39 9.29 2.47
CA ASP A 106 -9.47 8.33 2.28
C ASP A 106 -10.11 8.33 0.88
N THR A 107 -9.46 8.94 -0.09
CA THR A 107 -9.84 8.78 -1.50
C THR A 107 -9.79 7.30 -1.88
N PRO A 108 -10.74 6.78 -2.67
CA PRO A 108 -10.71 5.38 -3.10
C PRO A 108 -9.39 5.02 -3.75
N GLY A 109 -8.78 3.94 -3.27
CA GLY A 109 -7.52 3.42 -3.81
C GLY A 109 -7.67 2.92 -5.23
N THR A 110 -6.63 3.07 -6.04
CA THR A 110 -6.60 2.55 -7.41
C THR A 110 -6.78 1.05 -7.42
N ALA A 111 -7.60 0.53 -8.34
CA ALA A 111 -7.87 -0.89 -8.54
C ALA A 111 -8.45 -1.63 -7.31
N ALA A 112 -9.12 -0.92 -6.42
CA ALA A 112 -9.61 -1.47 -5.15
C ALA A 112 -11.14 -1.56 -5.07
N ASP A 113 -11.87 -1.20 -6.12
CA ASP A 113 -13.34 -1.17 -6.17
C ASP A 113 -13.99 -0.47 -4.95
N GLY A 114 -13.32 0.55 -4.41
CA GLY A 114 -13.76 1.28 -3.22
C GLY A 114 -13.52 0.56 -1.88
N LEU A 115 -12.94 -0.63 -1.88
CA LEU A 115 -12.71 -1.44 -0.67
C LEU A 115 -11.43 -1.07 0.08
N ARG A 116 -10.64 -0.13 -0.44
CA ARG A 116 -9.42 0.37 0.18
C ARG A 116 -9.28 1.87 -0.05
N THR A 117 -8.79 2.59 0.93
CA THR A 117 -8.40 3.99 0.79
C THR A 117 -6.98 4.13 0.22
N THR A 118 -6.65 5.31 -0.29
CA THR A 118 -5.31 5.57 -0.83
C THR A 118 -4.23 5.47 0.24
N ASP A 119 -4.53 5.89 1.46
CA ASP A 119 -3.60 5.86 2.58
C ASP A 119 -3.47 4.48 3.27
N ASP A 120 -4.24 3.47 2.84
CA ASP A 120 -4.08 2.08 3.28
C ASP A 120 -3.07 1.28 2.41
N PHE A 121 -2.47 1.90 1.42
CA PHE A 121 -1.47 1.22 0.61
C PHE A 121 -0.29 0.79 1.49
N ASP A 122 0.15 -0.46 1.36
CA ASP A 122 1.21 -1.08 2.19
C ASP A 122 0.96 -0.89 3.71
N MET A 123 -0.28 -1.13 4.18
CA MET A 123 -0.79 -1.00 5.55
C MET A 123 -1.09 0.44 5.96
N PHE A 124 -0.18 1.35 5.83
CA PHE A 124 -0.38 2.77 6.01
C PHE A 124 0.66 3.57 5.22
N ASN A 125 0.17 4.36 4.29
CA ASN A 125 0.98 5.21 3.44
C ASN A 125 0.33 6.58 3.27
N GLY A 126 -0.02 7.21 4.38
CA GLY A 126 -0.69 8.50 4.44
C GLY A 126 0.05 9.50 5.31
N SER A 127 -0.38 10.76 5.25
CA SER A 127 0.10 11.77 6.18
C SER A 127 -0.43 11.49 7.59
N PRO A 128 0.43 11.52 8.63
CA PRO A 128 0.03 11.23 9.99
C PRO A 128 -0.75 12.38 10.67
N ASN A 129 -0.87 13.53 10.01
CA ASN A 129 -1.33 14.78 10.61
C ASN A 129 -2.79 14.81 11.07
N ARG A 130 -3.64 13.94 10.49
CA ARG A 130 -5.08 13.89 10.86
C ARG A 130 -5.39 13.08 12.12
N TYR A 131 -4.40 12.36 12.65
CA TYR A 131 -4.57 11.47 13.77
C TYR A 131 -3.72 11.89 14.97
N ASP A 132 -4.24 11.65 16.16
CA ASP A 132 -3.48 11.60 17.39
C ASP A 132 -2.98 10.18 17.58
N TRP A 133 -1.67 10.04 17.75
CA TRP A 133 -0.98 8.79 17.80
C TRP A 133 -0.57 8.44 19.22
N ASN A 134 -0.87 7.22 19.67
CA ASN A 134 -0.55 6.73 20.99
C ASN A 134 0.17 5.38 20.91
N LEU A 135 1.36 5.32 21.49
CA LEU A 135 2.09 4.06 21.68
C LEU A 135 1.55 3.40 22.96
N VAL A 136 0.73 2.37 22.80
CA VAL A 136 0.11 1.62 23.91
C VAL A 136 1.14 0.79 24.67
N GLY A 137 2.09 0.18 23.93
CA GLY A 137 3.13 -0.67 24.50
C GLY A 137 3.30 -1.98 23.73
N LYS A 138 3.94 -2.95 24.34
CA LYS A 138 4.20 -4.26 23.77
C LYS A 138 3.12 -5.26 24.15
N LYS A 139 2.81 -6.17 23.21
CA LYS A 139 1.86 -7.26 23.40
C LYS A 139 2.37 -8.51 22.70
N GLU A 140 2.17 -9.68 23.30
CA GLU A 140 2.31 -10.95 22.61
C GLU A 140 1.00 -11.31 21.91
N MET A 141 1.09 -11.70 20.64
CA MET A 141 -0.04 -12.16 19.87
C MET A 141 0.38 -13.12 18.75
N TYR A 142 -0.57 -13.86 18.23
CA TYR A 142 -0.35 -14.65 17.02
C TYR A 142 -0.51 -13.72 15.81
N VAL A 143 0.49 -13.73 14.92
CA VAL A 143 0.50 -13.00 13.67
C VAL A 143 0.66 -13.98 12.52
N ALA A 144 0.09 -13.62 11.36
CA ALA A 144 0.31 -14.37 10.13
C ALA A 144 1.75 -14.14 9.65
N TYR A 145 2.57 -15.19 9.68
CA TYR A 145 4.00 -15.10 9.42
C TYR A 145 4.52 -16.33 8.69
N ASN A 146 5.50 -16.14 7.80
CA ASN A 146 6.06 -17.24 6.99
C ASN A 146 4.99 -18.05 6.24
N ASN A 147 4.09 -17.36 5.55
CA ASN A 147 2.92 -17.95 4.87
C ASN A 147 3.28 -18.54 3.50
N TYR A 148 4.19 -19.52 3.47
CA TYR A 148 4.66 -20.12 2.23
C TYR A 148 3.57 -20.87 1.47
N ALA A 149 2.62 -21.50 2.17
CA ALA A 149 1.49 -22.18 1.54
C ALA A 149 0.58 -21.19 0.81
N LEU A 150 0.33 -20.01 1.42
CA LEU A 150 -0.46 -18.94 0.82
C LEU A 150 0.20 -18.35 -0.43
N HIS A 151 1.54 -18.36 -0.49
CA HIS A 151 2.36 -17.84 -1.59
C HIS A 151 2.80 -18.92 -2.58
N SER A 152 2.28 -20.12 -2.45
CA SER A 152 2.66 -21.24 -3.33
C SER A 152 2.01 -21.14 -4.71
N ASP A 153 2.76 -21.45 -5.76
CA ASP A 153 2.23 -21.56 -7.11
C ASP A 153 1.18 -22.68 -7.29
N SER A 154 1.09 -23.60 -6.31
CA SER A 154 0.07 -24.65 -6.28
C SER A 154 -1.30 -24.17 -5.78
N ALA A 155 -1.38 -23.00 -5.14
CA ALA A 155 -2.62 -22.45 -4.64
C ALA A 155 -3.30 -21.57 -5.71
N SER A 156 -4.55 -21.86 -6.04
CA SER A 156 -5.34 -21.04 -6.96
C SER A 156 -5.85 -19.76 -6.27
N TYR A 157 -6.31 -18.78 -7.03
CA TYR A 157 -6.97 -17.61 -6.44
C TYR A 157 -8.21 -17.97 -5.64
N GLU A 158 -8.98 -18.97 -6.09
CA GLU A 158 -10.16 -19.47 -5.36
C GLU A 158 -9.78 -20.13 -4.03
N ASP A 159 -8.62 -20.76 -3.95
CA ASP A 159 -8.11 -21.33 -2.68
C ASP A 159 -7.72 -20.23 -1.70
N ILE A 160 -7.09 -19.16 -2.18
CA ILE A 160 -6.54 -18.08 -1.38
C ILE A 160 -7.61 -17.08 -0.95
N LEU A 161 -8.44 -16.63 -1.92
CA LEU A 161 -9.38 -15.53 -1.72
C LEU A 161 -10.71 -16.05 -1.16
N LYS A 162 -11.03 -15.61 0.05
CA LYS A 162 -12.30 -15.96 0.72
C LYS A 162 -13.02 -14.67 1.15
N PRO A 163 -14.34 -14.71 1.41
CA PRO A 163 -15.06 -13.58 1.97
C PRO A 163 -14.42 -13.08 3.25
N ASN A 164 -14.23 -11.76 3.37
CA ASN A 164 -13.71 -11.05 4.54
C ASN A 164 -12.23 -11.27 4.90
N HIS A 165 -11.60 -12.38 4.52
CA HIS A 165 -10.20 -12.69 4.83
C HIS A 165 -9.62 -13.69 3.84
N VAL A 166 -8.32 -13.82 3.80
CA VAL A 166 -7.64 -14.91 3.08
C VAL A 166 -7.91 -16.25 3.75
N ASN A 167 -7.77 -17.35 2.99
CA ASN A 167 -8.01 -18.69 3.51
C ASN A 167 -7.13 -19.01 4.73
N PRO A 168 -7.72 -19.22 5.92
CA PRO A 168 -6.96 -19.49 7.14
C PRO A 168 -6.22 -20.85 7.10
N ASP A 169 -6.69 -21.82 6.32
CA ASP A 169 -6.04 -23.13 6.20
C ASP A 169 -4.70 -23.07 5.47
N LEU A 170 -4.48 -22.00 4.68
CA LEU A 170 -3.21 -21.71 4.03
C LEU A 170 -2.34 -20.75 4.85
N THR A 171 -2.85 -20.25 5.97
CA THR A 171 -2.19 -19.25 6.80
C THR A 171 -1.44 -19.91 7.94
N ARG A 172 -0.15 -19.60 8.05
CA ARG A 172 0.67 -20.03 9.19
C ARG A 172 0.70 -18.93 10.25
N TRP A 173 0.55 -19.31 11.51
CA TRP A 173 0.51 -18.38 12.63
C TRP A 173 1.70 -18.61 13.55
N GLU A 174 2.38 -17.52 13.93
CA GLU A 174 3.49 -17.51 14.86
C GLU A 174 3.21 -16.55 16.00
N LYS A 175 3.68 -16.89 17.20
CA LYS A 175 3.59 -16.01 18.37
C LYS A 175 4.74 -15.02 18.32
N HIS A 176 4.41 -13.74 18.20
CA HIS A 176 5.35 -12.63 18.16
C HIS A 176 5.05 -11.62 19.25
N ARG A 177 6.06 -10.84 19.59
CA ARG A 177 5.91 -9.66 20.41
C ARG A 177 5.84 -8.44 19.49
N VAL A 178 4.74 -7.71 19.61
CA VAL A 178 4.44 -6.58 18.75
C VAL A 178 4.30 -5.29 19.56
N TRP A 179 4.67 -4.18 18.98
CA TRP A 179 4.28 -2.87 19.44
C TRP A 179 2.86 -2.57 18.98
N VAL A 180 2.03 -2.10 19.91
CA VAL A 180 0.67 -1.66 19.60
C VAL A 180 0.66 -0.15 19.53
N VAL A 181 0.25 0.37 18.36
CA VAL A 181 0.10 1.80 18.11
C VAL A 181 -1.36 2.07 17.75
N GLU A 182 -1.98 2.99 18.44
CA GLU A 182 -3.33 3.46 18.17
C GLU A 182 -3.30 4.85 17.57
N ALA A 183 -4.16 5.09 16.59
CA ALA A 183 -4.35 6.39 15.98
C ALA A 183 -5.84 6.74 16.03
N THR A 184 -6.17 7.87 16.66
CA THR A 184 -7.54 8.38 16.77
C THR A 184 -7.68 9.64 15.93
N LEU A 185 -8.73 9.70 15.11
CA LEU A 185 -8.99 10.86 14.25
C LEU A 185 -9.20 12.10 15.11
N LYS A 186 -8.45 13.17 14.79
CA LYS A 186 -8.54 14.47 15.48
C LYS A 186 -9.88 15.12 15.23
N GLU A 187 -10.35 15.87 16.20
CA GLU A 187 -11.53 16.72 16.07
C GLU A 187 -11.37 17.71 14.90
N GLY A 188 -12.44 17.92 14.15
CA GLY A 188 -12.46 18.81 12.99
C GLY A 188 -11.94 18.20 11.69
N PHE A 189 -11.32 17.02 11.73
CA PHE A 189 -10.91 16.28 10.54
C PHE A 189 -11.94 15.25 10.13
N ARG A 190 -11.89 14.85 8.84
CA ARG A 190 -12.75 13.80 8.29
C ARG A 190 -11.90 12.69 7.69
N HIS A 191 -12.31 11.46 7.97
CA HIS A 191 -11.78 10.23 7.39
C HIS A 191 -12.81 9.13 7.60
N ILE A 192 -12.86 8.12 6.72
CA ILE A 192 -13.77 6.97 6.89
C ILE A 192 -13.37 6.11 8.11
N TYR A 193 -12.10 6.12 8.51
CA TYR A 193 -11.62 5.44 9.70
C TYR A 193 -11.46 6.43 10.86
N GLN A 194 -12.27 6.28 11.88
CA GLN A 194 -12.17 7.09 13.10
C GLN A 194 -11.05 6.62 14.02
N LYS A 195 -10.75 5.33 13.98
CA LYS A 195 -9.67 4.72 14.75
C LYS A 195 -8.91 3.74 13.87
N ARG A 196 -7.58 3.73 14.02
CA ARG A 196 -6.68 2.72 13.45
C ARG A 196 -5.86 2.09 14.55
N VAL A 197 -5.55 0.81 14.42
CA VAL A 197 -4.66 0.09 15.33
C VAL A 197 -3.63 -0.64 14.49
N PHE A 198 -2.38 -0.45 14.84
CA PHE A 198 -1.23 -1.07 14.17
C PHE A 198 -0.53 -2.02 15.13
N PHE A 199 -0.15 -3.18 14.61
CA PHE A 199 0.67 -4.16 15.27
C PHE A 199 1.99 -4.23 14.51
N ILE A 200 3.06 -3.75 15.13
CA ILE A 200 4.38 -3.63 14.51
C ILE A 200 5.27 -4.69 15.14
N ASP A 201 5.76 -5.63 14.35
CA ASP A 201 6.64 -6.70 14.78
C ASP A 201 7.96 -6.12 15.32
N GLU A 202 8.51 -6.73 16.41
CA GLU A 202 9.70 -6.26 17.12
C GLU A 202 11.00 -6.68 16.43
#